data_9bf8dda41adfe34f9834f45a2600dcfd
#
_entry.id   9bf8dda41adfe34f9834f45a2600dcfd
#
_cell.length_a   1.000
_cell.length_b   1.000
_cell.length_c   1.000
_cell.angle_alpha   90.00
_cell.angle_beta   90.00
_cell.angle_gamma   90.00
#
_symmetry.space_group_name_H-M   'P 1'
#
loop_
_entity.id
_entity.type
_entity.pdbx_description
1 polymer ?
#
loop_
_entity_poly.entity_id
_entity_poly.type
_entity_poly.pdbx_seq_one_letter_code
_entity_poly.pdbx_strand_id
1 'polypeptide(L)'
;MVSEQGVLWCKNEQLRHVKCLWPALTEILNIYVEKLTADLPHYHNERATVSFLNGAAWKAGLIGIEEYATSKIKDGVQYTGRCDLYIAEKNGIEIEFEAKQNWITGVAGADDAALSNWIDIAV
;
A
#
# COMPACT_ATOMS: atom_id res chain seq x y z
N MET A 1 12.88 6.38 -14.51
CA MET A 1 11.47 6.01 -14.79
C MET A 1 11.06 4.84 -13.91
N VAL A 2 9.94 4.93 -13.24
CA VAL A 2 9.34 3.81 -12.51
C VAL A 2 8.47 3.02 -13.45
N SER A 3 8.62 1.71 -13.49
CA SER A 3 7.80 0.81 -14.29
C SER A 3 7.30 -0.36 -13.48
N GLU A 4 6.15 -0.88 -13.85
CA GLU A 4 5.66 -2.12 -13.28
C GLU A 4 6.47 -3.29 -13.82
N GLN A 5 6.97 -4.12 -12.91
CA GLN A 5 7.68 -5.34 -13.27
C GLN A 5 7.04 -6.53 -12.56
N GLY A 6 6.78 -7.58 -13.29
CA GLY A 6 6.22 -8.81 -12.77
C GLY A 6 4.75 -9.00 -13.11
N VAL A 7 4.16 -10.00 -12.51
CA VAL A 7 2.76 -10.37 -12.72
C VAL A 7 1.91 -9.87 -11.58
N LEU A 8 0.96 -9.00 -11.90
CA LEU A 8 -0.08 -8.60 -10.95
C LEU A 8 -1.10 -9.73 -10.82
N TRP A 9 -0.89 -10.56 -9.81
CA TRP A 9 -1.76 -11.67 -9.53
C TRP A 9 -2.35 -11.55 -8.13
N CYS A 10 -3.65 -11.75 -8.01
CA CYS A 10 -4.33 -11.64 -6.74
C CYS A 10 -5.35 -12.75 -6.57
N LYS A 11 -5.18 -13.59 -5.55
CA LYS A 11 -6.14 -14.63 -5.18
C LYS A 11 -7.39 -14.05 -4.55
N ASN A 12 -7.26 -12.99 -3.80
CA ASN A 12 -8.36 -12.41 -3.06
C ASN A 12 -9.23 -11.57 -3.99
N GLU A 13 -10.50 -11.92 -4.12
CA GLU A 13 -11.45 -11.21 -4.96
C GLU A 13 -11.64 -9.75 -4.56
N GLN A 14 -11.61 -9.46 -3.26
CA GLN A 14 -11.73 -8.08 -2.77
C GLN A 14 -10.58 -7.21 -3.25
N LEU A 15 -9.35 -7.72 -3.22
CA LEU A 15 -8.18 -6.98 -3.69
C LEU A 15 -8.16 -6.80 -5.21
N ARG A 16 -8.86 -7.64 -5.96
CA ARG A 16 -9.00 -7.46 -7.42
C ARG A 16 -9.74 -6.17 -7.77
N HIS A 17 -10.67 -5.73 -6.94
CA HIS A 17 -11.40 -4.49 -7.15
C HIS A 17 -10.51 -3.25 -7.07
N VAL A 18 -9.40 -3.34 -6.36
CA VAL A 18 -8.43 -2.24 -6.25
C VAL A 18 -7.19 -2.43 -7.14
N LYS A 19 -7.24 -3.34 -8.09
CA LYS A 19 -6.14 -3.58 -9.03
C LYS A 19 -5.73 -2.32 -9.80
N CYS A 20 -6.66 -1.44 -10.08
CA CYS A 20 -6.41 -0.16 -10.72
C CYS A 20 -5.50 0.78 -9.92
N LEU A 21 -5.29 0.49 -8.64
CA LEU A 21 -4.40 1.25 -7.77
C LEU A 21 -2.94 1.23 -8.27
N TRP A 22 -2.49 0.09 -8.79
CA TRP A 22 -1.08 -0.11 -9.13
C TRP A 22 -0.62 0.70 -10.35
N PRO A 23 -1.34 0.71 -11.49
CA PRO A 23 -1.02 1.63 -12.59
C PRO A 23 -1.05 3.09 -12.16
N ALA A 24 -2.03 3.48 -11.36
CA ALA A 24 -2.13 4.85 -10.86
C ALA A 24 -0.96 5.21 -9.95
N LEU A 25 -0.52 4.30 -9.10
CA LEU A 25 0.66 4.48 -8.26
C LEU A 25 1.93 4.68 -9.10
N THR A 26 2.11 3.86 -10.14
CA THR A 26 3.24 3.98 -11.06
C THR A 26 3.27 5.35 -11.74
N GLU A 27 2.12 5.85 -12.20
CA GLU A 27 2.04 7.20 -12.78
C GLU A 27 2.42 8.29 -11.78
N ILE A 28 1.91 8.23 -10.57
CA ILE A 28 2.20 9.21 -9.52
C ILE A 28 3.69 9.20 -9.16
N LEU A 29 4.28 8.03 -9.02
CA LEU A 29 5.70 7.88 -8.75
C LEU A 29 6.56 8.47 -9.88
N ASN A 30 6.17 8.27 -11.12
CA ASN A 30 6.86 8.86 -12.27
C ASN A 30 6.78 10.38 -12.26
N ILE A 31 5.61 10.95 -11.98
CA ILE A 31 5.44 12.40 -11.84
C ILE A 31 6.36 12.96 -10.75
N TYR A 32 6.43 12.28 -9.62
CA TYR A 32 7.27 12.69 -8.49
C TYR A 32 8.76 12.66 -8.87
N VAL A 33 9.22 11.56 -9.44
CA VAL A 33 10.63 11.37 -9.84
C VAL A 33 11.03 12.38 -10.93
N GLU A 34 10.16 12.70 -11.86
CA GLU A 34 10.41 13.71 -12.89
C GLU A 34 10.56 15.11 -12.32
N LYS A 35 9.79 15.44 -11.29
CA LYS A 35 9.80 16.76 -10.67
C LYS A 35 10.90 16.92 -9.61
N LEU A 36 11.19 15.85 -8.90
CA LEU A 36 12.18 15.82 -7.81
C LEU A 36 13.22 14.74 -8.12
N THR A 37 14.05 15.02 -9.10
CA THR A 37 14.94 14.06 -9.78
C THR A 37 15.94 13.31 -8.91
N ALA A 38 16.21 13.77 -7.71
CA ALA A 38 17.15 13.11 -6.79
C ALA A 38 16.47 12.43 -5.60
N ASP A 39 15.15 12.34 -5.63
CA ASP A 39 14.38 11.83 -4.50
C ASP A 39 13.45 10.69 -4.90
N LEU A 40 13.27 9.76 -3.98
CA LEU A 40 12.34 8.64 -4.12
C LEU A 40 11.46 8.57 -2.87
N PRO A 41 10.13 8.53 -3.02
CA PRO A 41 9.21 8.61 -1.88
C PRO A 41 9.43 7.54 -0.83
N HIS A 42 9.73 6.32 -1.26
CA HIS A 42 9.92 5.17 -0.37
C HIS A 42 11.19 5.24 0.49
N TYR A 43 12.11 6.16 0.21
CA TYR A 43 13.27 6.39 1.07
C TYR A 43 12.95 7.25 2.29
N HIS A 44 11.83 7.92 2.33
CA HIS A 44 11.49 8.76 3.46
C HIS A 44 11.01 7.93 4.66
N ASN A 45 9.83 7.37 4.56
CA ASN A 45 9.25 6.53 5.61
C ASN A 45 7.97 5.83 5.12
N GLU A 46 7.41 5.01 5.98
CA GLU A 46 6.15 4.31 5.75
C GLU A 46 5.00 5.28 5.44
N ARG A 47 4.88 6.38 6.17
CA ARG A 47 3.85 7.39 5.94
C ARG A 47 3.92 8.02 4.56
N ALA A 48 5.11 8.31 4.07
CA ALA A 48 5.28 8.83 2.72
C ALA A 48 4.79 7.84 1.67
N THR A 49 5.07 6.56 1.85
CA THR A 49 4.57 5.50 0.97
C THR A 49 3.03 5.41 1.01
N VAL A 50 2.44 5.44 2.19
CA VAL A 50 0.98 5.44 2.37
C VAL A 50 0.34 6.66 1.71
N SER A 51 0.97 7.83 1.81
CA SER A 51 0.51 9.05 1.15
C SER A 51 0.44 8.90 -0.38
N PHE A 52 1.44 8.26 -0.99
CA PHE A 52 1.42 7.96 -2.42
C PHE A 52 0.33 6.97 -2.79
N LEU A 53 0.11 5.94 -1.98
CA LEU A 53 -1.00 5.00 -2.18
C LEU A 53 -2.36 5.70 -2.09
N ASN A 54 -2.51 6.62 -1.16
CA ASN A 54 -3.72 7.44 -1.05
C ASN A 54 -3.93 8.29 -2.31
N GLY A 55 -2.90 8.96 -2.76
CA GLY A 55 -2.95 9.73 -4.03
C GLY A 55 -3.29 8.85 -5.23
N ALA A 56 -2.74 7.64 -5.28
CA ALA A 56 -3.05 6.68 -6.33
C ALA A 56 -4.52 6.22 -6.28
N ALA A 57 -5.09 6.03 -5.09
CA ALA A 57 -6.50 5.70 -4.93
C ALA A 57 -7.40 6.77 -5.55
N TRP A 58 -7.19 8.03 -5.22
CA TRP A 58 -7.95 9.13 -5.81
C TRP A 58 -7.76 9.23 -7.33
N LYS A 59 -6.53 9.07 -7.82
CA LYS A 59 -6.24 9.07 -9.25
C LYS A 59 -6.94 7.93 -9.98
N ALA A 60 -7.08 6.78 -9.35
CA ALA A 60 -7.77 5.61 -9.90
C ALA A 60 -9.30 5.68 -9.82
N GLY A 61 -9.85 6.76 -9.25
CA GLY A 61 -11.28 6.91 -9.08
C GLY A 61 -11.85 6.25 -7.83
N LEU A 62 -10.97 5.87 -6.90
CA LEU A 62 -11.34 5.35 -5.59
C LEU A 62 -11.39 6.47 -4.55
N ILE A 63 -11.95 6.18 -3.39
CA ILE A 63 -11.88 7.04 -2.22
C ILE A 63 -10.73 6.56 -1.34
N GLY A 64 -9.88 7.48 -0.88
CA GLY A 64 -8.79 7.14 0.04
C GLY A 64 -8.74 8.09 1.22
N ILE A 65 -8.54 7.55 2.41
CA ILE A 65 -8.39 8.31 3.66
C ILE A 65 -7.28 7.69 4.50
N GLU A 66 -6.29 8.50 4.86
CA GLU A 66 -5.21 8.10 5.77
C GLU A 66 -5.64 8.27 7.23
N GLU A 67 -5.06 7.50 8.11
CA GLU A 67 -5.30 7.59 9.56
C GLU A 67 -6.81 7.49 9.92
N TYR A 68 -7.53 6.63 9.24
CA TYR A 68 -8.97 6.45 9.42
C TYR A 68 -9.28 5.85 10.80
N ALA A 69 -10.15 6.49 11.56
CA ALA A 69 -10.59 5.97 12.83
C ALA A 69 -11.51 4.75 12.65
N THR A 70 -11.14 3.66 13.26
CA THR A 70 -11.88 2.40 13.15
C THR A 70 -11.97 1.69 14.50
N SER A 71 -12.92 0.76 14.60
CA SER A 71 -13.05 -0.10 15.78
C SER A 71 -12.19 -1.33 15.61
N LYS A 72 -11.33 -1.58 16.56
CA LYS A 72 -10.43 -2.74 16.60
C LYS A 72 -10.74 -3.61 17.82
N ILE A 73 -10.43 -4.89 17.73
CA ILE A 73 -10.59 -5.85 18.82
C ILE A 73 -9.22 -6.42 19.17
N LYS A 74 -8.87 -6.35 20.44
CA LYS A 74 -7.67 -6.99 20.98
C LYS A 74 -8.03 -7.71 22.28
N ASP A 75 -7.68 -8.99 22.36
CA ASP A 75 -7.95 -9.84 23.54
C ASP A 75 -9.46 -9.83 23.95
N GLY A 76 -10.35 -9.80 22.94
CA GLY A 76 -11.80 -9.76 23.16
C GLY A 76 -12.35 -8.39 23.56
N VAL A 77 -11.50 -7.36 23.67
CA VAL A 77 -11.91 -6.00 24.03
C VAL A 77 -11.92 -5.11 22.80
N GLN A 78 -13.03 -4.43 22.57
CA GLN A 78 -13.19 -3.45 21.52
C GLN A 78 -12.58 -2.12 21.93
N TYR A 79 -11.81 -1.51 21.05
CA TYR A 79 -11.22 -0.19 21.25
C TYR A 79 -11.22 0.62 19.96
N THR A 80 -11.15 1.93 20.09
CA THR A 80 -10.98 2.81 18.93
C THR A 80 -9.50 2.84 18.53
N GLY A 81 -9.22 2.44 17.29
CA GLY A 81 -7.90 2.49 16.70
C GLY A 81 -7.90 3.31 15.42
N ARG A 82 -6.78 3.31 14.73
CA ARG A 82 -6.66 3.90 13.40
C ARG A 82 -6.11 2.87 12.43
N CYS A 83 -6.61 2.84 11.21
CA CYS A 83 -5.95 2.16 10.11
C CYS A 83 -5.09 3.15 9.34
N ASP A 84 -4.00 2.68 8.76
CA ASP A 84 -3.07 3.56 8.06
C ASP A 84 -3.67 4.13 6.79
N LEU A 85 -4.44 3.33 6.09
CA LEU A 85 -5.11 3.72 4.85
C LEU A 85 -6.44 2.97 4.69
N TYR A 86 -7.49 3.72 4.41
CA TYR A 86 -8.79 3.18 4.03
C TYR A 86 -9.04 3.51 2.56
N ILE A 87 -9.40 2.52 1.78
CA ILE A 87 -9.74 2.67 0.37
C ILE A 87 -11.12 2.08 0.11
N ALA A 88 -11.96 2.81 -0.62
CA ALA A 88 -13.30 2.38 -0.96
C ALA A 88 -13.65 2.67 -2.42
N GLU A 89 -14.47 1.83 -3.00
CA GLU A 89 -15.21 2.13 -4.20
C GLU A 89 -16.46 2.94 -3.84
N LYS A 90 -16.91 3.79 -4.75
CA LYS A 90 -18.04 4.69 -4.51
C LYS A 90 -19.33 3.96 -4.07
N ASN A 91 -19.61 2.79 -4.57
CA ASN A 91 -20.77 1.97 -4.20
C ASN A 91 -20.38 0.49 -4.12
N GLY A 92 -19.25 0.19 -3.54
CA GLY A 92 -18.68 -1.13 -3.57
C GLY A 92 -17.87 -1.49 -2.34
N ILE A 93 -16.72 -2.08 -2.57
CA ILE A 93 -15.88 -2.66 -1.52
C ILE A 93 -15.15 -1.59 -0.74
N GLU A 94 -15.02 -1.83 0.55
CA GLU A 94 -14.22 -1.08 1.50
C GLU A 94 -13.06 -1.95 1.99
N ILE A 95 -11.86 -1.40 1.99
CA ILE A 95 -10.65 -2.11 2.43
C ILE A 95 -9.86 -1.23 3.39
N GLU A 96 -9.52 -1.77 4.54
CA GLU A 96 -8.60 -1.17 5.49
C GLU A 96 -7.21 -1.76 5.33
N PHE A 97 -6.19 -0.91 5.24
CA PHE A 97 -4.80 -1.31 5.12
C PHE A 97 -4.02 -0.92 6.36
N GLU A 98 -3.23 -1.86 6.83
CA GLU A 98 -2.14 -1.60 7.77
C GLU A 98 -0.83 -1.71 7.00
N ALA A 99 -0.01 -0.70 7.06
CA ALA A 99 1.25 -0.65 6.34
C ALA A 99 2.42 -1.06 7.24
N LYS A 100 3.37 -1.77 6.66
CA LYS A 100 4.66 -2.07 7.28
C LYS A 100 5.74 -1.87 6.24
N GLN A 101 6.73 -1.07 6.58
CA GLN A 101 7.90 -0.86 5.74
C GLN A 101 9.09 -1.61 6.32
N ASN A 102 9.62 -2.53 5.52
CA ASN A 102 10.85 -3.24 5.85
C ASN A 102 11.88 -3.02 4.75
N TRP A 103 13.11 -2.82 5.16
CA TRP A 103 14.22 -2.72 4.21
C TRP A 103 14.76 -4.12 3.91
N ILE A 104 14.78 -4.46 2.63
CA ILE A 104 15.40 -5.69 2.16
C ILE A 104 16.87 -5.42 1.95
N THR A 105 17.71 -5.97 2.81
CA THR A 105 19.17 -5.88 2.69
C THR A 105 19.70 -7.15 2.01
N GLY A 106 20.78 -7.01 1.25
CA GLY A 106 21.45 -8.14 0.63
C GLY A 106 20.72 -8.69 -0.59
N VAL A 107 20.53 -7.84 -1.56
CA VAL A 107 19.78 -8.08 -2.80
C VAL A 107 20.14 -9.41 -3.51
N ALA A 108 21.34 -9.93 -3.35
CA ALA A 108 21.78 -11.17 -4.00
C ALA A 108 21.42 -12.46 -3.23
N GLY A 109 20.56 -12.40 -2.23
CA GLY A 109 20.28 -13.56 -1.40
C GLY A 109 18.95 -13.55 -0.66
N ALA A 110 18.08 -12.58 -0.93
CA ALA A 110 16.73 -12.62 -0.42
C ALA A 110 15.97 -13.73 -1.14
N ASP A 111 15.88 -14.88 -0.52
CA ASP A 111 15.09 -15.99 -1.04
C ASP A 111 13.60 -15.78 -0.78
N ASP A 112 12.78 -16.50 -1.51
CA ASP A 112 11.32 -16.43 -1.39
C ASP A 112 10.84 -16.77 0.03
N ALA A 113 11.57 -17.56 0.77
CA ALA A 113 11.24 -17.94 2.14
C ALA A 113 11.39 -16.77 3.11
N ALA A 114 12.40 -15.93 2.95
CA ALA A 114 12.58 -14.72 3.76
C ALA A 114 11.46 -13.70 3.50
N LEU A 115 11.08 -13.52 2.24
CA LEU A 115 9.97 -12.62 1.86
C LEU A 115 8.64 -13.15 2.39
N SER A 116 8.38 -14.44 2.28
CA SER A 116 7.16 -15.06 2.81
C SER A 116 7.05 -14.88 4.32
N ASN A 117 8.15 -15.01 5.05
CA ASN A 117 8.18 -14.82 6.50
C ASN A 117 7.81 -13.39 6.91
N TRP A 118 8.25 -12.40 6.14
CA TRP A 118 7.91 -11.01 6.40
C TRP A 118 6.43 -10.71 6.12
N ILE A 119 5.87 -11.29 5.08
CA ILE A 119 4.45 -11.18 4.77
C ILE A 119 3.61 -11.79 5.89
N ASP A 120 3.98 -12.96 6.38
CA ASP A 120 3.28 -13.64 7.48
C ASP A 120 3.30 -12.84 8.78
N ILE A 121 4.38 -12.13 9.05
CA ILE A 121 4.49 -11.25 10.23
C ILE A 121 3.63 -9.99 10.08
N ALA A 122 3.42 -9.51 8.87
CA ALA A 122 2.67 -8.29 8.60
C ALA A 122 1.14 -8.48 8.59
N VAL A 123 0.68 -9.71 8.54
CA VAL A 123 -0.78 -10.03 8.50
C VAL A 123 -1.44 -9.99 9.88
#